data_24be2bc3acb893aea8fbac7eeca926c2
#
_entry.id   24be2bc3acb893aea8fbac7eeca926c2
#
_cell.length_a   1.000
_cell.length_b   1.000
_cell.length_c   1.000
_cell.angle_alpha   90.00
_cell.angle_beta   90.00
_cell.angle_gamma   90.00
#
_symmetry.space_group_name_H-M   'P 1'
#
loop_
_entity.id
_entity.type
_entity.pdbx_description
1 polymer ?
#
loop_
_entity_poly.entity_id
_entity_poly.type
_entity_poly.pdbx_seq_one_letter_code
_entity_poly.pdbx_strand_id
1 'polypeptide(L)'
;MQSEILKVFKARKSDNPIRTMTEPGDRMKYECANSNGGYGIGQTAHDGFEIEREGQAWHWRFNERGNSRTIQTFESEEEIVSFAYDQIRKDPWAWTHCIGWLKAENESAALRKNLEERGFPFYSDQIPYGGIDDPRYRVFVFGRDSLSFKALDPKKCA
;
A
#
# COMPACT_ATOMS: atom_id res chain seq x y z
N MET A 1 1.39 -4.37 -16.27
CA MET A 1 0.79 -3.71 -15.10
C MET A 1 1.82 -3.42 -14.01
N GLN A 2 2.44 -4.41 -13.37
CA GLN A 2 3.47 -4.18 -12.33
C GLN A 2 4.63 -3.27 -12.78
N SER A 3 5.05 -3.32 -14.05
CA SER A 3 6.16 -2.50 -14.55
C SER A 3 5.87 -1.00 -14.58
N GLU A 4 4.64 -0.59 -14.85
CA GLU A 4 4.25 0.83 -14.90
C GLU A 4 4.10 1.41 -13.49
N ILE A 5 3.47 0.68 -12.59
CA ILE A 5 3.39 1.05 -11.16
C ILE A 5 4.80 1.19 -10.57
N LEU A 6 5.70 0.27 -10.89
CA LEU A 6 7.08 0.31 -10.42
C LEU A 6 7.86 1.53 -10.96
N LYS A 7 7.61 1.94 -12.20
CA LYS A 7 8.23 3.15 -12.79
C LYS A 7 7.78 4.41 -12.07
N VAL A 8 6.48 4.57 -11.83
CA VAL A 8 5.92 5.72 -11.11
C VAL A 8 6.41 5.74 -9.66
N PHE A 9 6.45 4.60 -9.00
CA PHE A 9 6.97 4.46 -7.64
C PHE A 9 8.46 4.86 -7.57
N LYS A 10 9.29 4.42 -8.52
CA LYS A 10 10.72 4.80 -8.58
C LYS A 10 10.93 6.28 -8.82
N ALA A 11 10.11 6.92 -9.64
CA ALA A 11 10.22 8.34 -9.92
C ALA A 11 10.01 9.22 -8.69
N ARG A 12 9.20 8.74 -7.72
CA ARG A 12 8.91 9.45 -6.46
C ARG A 12 9.75 9.01 -5.26
N LYS A 13 10.73 8.17 -5.45
CA LYS A 13 11.59 7.68 -4.37
C LYS A 13 12.35 8.81 -3.63
N SER A 14 12.57 9.95 -4.29
CA SER A 14 13.21 11.13 -3.70
C SER A 14 12.34 11.88 -2.69
N ASP A 15 11.01 11.78 -2.82
CA ASP A 15 10.04 12.50 -1.98
C ASP A 15 9.50 11.64 -0.83
N ASN A 16 10.15 10.51 -0.59
CA ASN A 16 9.71 9.56 0.42
C ASN A 16 9.79 10.20 1.83
N PRO A 17 8.66 10.31 2.56
CA PRO A 17 8.56 10.91 3.89
C PRO A 17 9.43 10.26 4.94
N ILE A 18 9.92 9.08 4.66
CA ILE A 18 10.75 8.25 5.53
C ILE A 18 12.05 8.95 5.94
N ARG A 19 12.53 9.91 5.15
CA ARG A 19 13.77 10.65 5.46
C ARG A 19 13.69 11.54 6.71
N THR A 20 12.49 11.79 7.22
CA THR A 20 12.27 12.69 8.38
C THR A 20 12.05 11.96 9.69
N MET A 21 11.94 10.63 9.68
CA MET A 21 11.74 9.83 10.88
C MET A 21 13.06 9.35 11.46
N THR A 22 13.23 9.53 12.77
CA THR A 22 14.50 9.26 13.47
C THR A 22 14.60 7.83 13.97
N GLU A 23 13.49 7.21 14.32
CA GLU A 23 13.44 5.87 14.91
C GLU A 23 12.90 4.81 13.94
N PRO A 24 13.51 3.61 13.89
CA PRO A 24 13.05 2.53 13.02
C PRO A 24 11.58 2.13 13.25
N GLY A 25 11.15 2.05 14.52
CA GLY A 25 9.78 1.71 14.88
C GLY A 25 8.74 2.74 14.42
N ASP A 26 9.10 4.04 14.47
CA ASP A 26 8.23 5.12 13.98
C ASP A 26 8.08 5.07 12.46
N ARG A 27 9.15 4.72 11.75
CA ARG A 27 9.10 4.50 10.31
C ARG A 27 8.14 3.40 9.96
N MET A 28 8.25 2.24 10.62
CA MET A 28 7.37 1.11 10.35
C MET A 28 5.91 1.43 10.60
N LYS A 29 5.58 2.08 11.72
CA LYS A 29 4.21 2.52 12.03
C LYS A 29 3.65 3.47 10.98
N TYR A 30 4.48 4.41 10.54
CA TYR A 30 4.07 5.36 9.51
C TYR A 30 3.82 4.66 8.16
N GLU A 31 4.73 3.78 7.74
CA GLU A 31 4.61 3.01 6.52
C GLU A 31 3.33 2.15 6.51
N CYS A 32 3.09 1.41 7.59
CA CYS A 32 1.88 0.60 7.73
C CYS A 32 0.60 1.43 7.68
N ALA A 33 0.60 2.62 8.28
CA ALA A 33 -0.54 3.52 8.25
C ALA A 33 -0.87 4.06 6.84
N ASN A 34 0.13 4.11 5.96
CA ASN A 34 0.00 4.59 4.59
C ASN A 34 0.02 3.47 3.54
N SER A 35 0.12 2.21 3.97
CA SER A 35 0.06 1.05 3.07
C SER A 35 -1.38 0.69 2.70
N ASN A 36 -1.54 -0.08 1.65
CA ASN A 36 -2.85 -0.53 1.16
C ASN A 36 -3.38 -1.78 1.93
N GLY A 37 -3.13 -1.88 3.24
CA GLY A 37 -3.75 -2.87 4.12
C GLY A 37 -3.11 -4.24 4.18
N GLY A 38 -2.04 -4.49 3.41
CA GLY A 38 -1.34 -5.79 3.41
C GLY A 38 -0.28 -5.96 4.50
N TYR A 39 -0.13 -4.98 5.40
CA TYR A 39 0.93 -4.98 6.43
C TYR A 39 0.38 -4.52 7.77
N GLY A 40 0.79 -5.18 8.85
CA GLY A 40 0.34 -4.90 10.20
C GLY A 40 1.43 -5.05 11.26
N ILE A 41 1.14 -4.54 12.46
CA ILE A 41 1.96 -4.73 13.66
C ILE A 41 1.09 -5.37 14.74
N GLY A 42 1.49 -6.57 15.20
CA GLY A 42 0.70 -7.39 16.14
C GLY A 42 -0.62 -7.81 15.51
N GLN A 43 -0.99 -9.00 15.47
CA GLN A 43 -2.23 -9.68 15.01
C GLN A 43 -3.33 -8.82 14.35
N THR A 44 -2.93 -7.87 13.50
CA THR A 44 -3.84 -6.91 12.85
C THR A 44 -4.07 -7.17 11.36
N ALA A 45 -3.21 -7.95 10.71
CA ALA A 45 -3.36 -8.28 9.31
C ALA A 45 -4.27 -9.50 9.12
N HIS A 46 -5.41 -9.34 8.45
CA HIS A 46 -6.29 -10.46 8.09
C HIS A 46 -5.72 -11.30 6.94
N ASP A 47 -5.29 -10.61 5.86
CA ASP A 47 -4.58 -11.20 4.73
C ASP A 47 -3.38 -10.30 4.44
N GLY A 48 -2.16 -10.81 4.68
CA GLY A 48 -0.94 -10.03 4.49
C GLY A 48 0.14 -10.34 5.50
N PHE A 49 1.11 -9.45 5.57
CA PHE A 49 2.27 -9.61 6.43
C PHE A 49 2.12 -8.85 7.74
N GLU A 50 2.68 -9.40 8.81
CA GLU A 50 2.72 -8.74 10.11
C GLU A 50 4.02 -8.98 10.86
N ILE A 51 4.32 -8.03 11.76
CA ILE A 51 5.33 -8.17 12.79
C ILE A 51 4.64 -8.61 14.07
N GLU A 52 5.04 -9.73 14.64
CA GLU A 52 4.56 -10.20 15.91
C GLU A 52 5.72 -10.53 16.86
N ARG A 53 5.54 -10.21 18.15
CA ARG A 53 6.47 -10.57 19.19
C ARG A 53 5.95 -11.77 19.96
N GLU A 54 6.77 -12.82 20.06
CA GLU A 54 6.49 -13.99 20.88
C GLU A 54 7.67 -14.23 21.85
N GLY A 55 7.45 -13.97 23.13
CA GLY A 55 8.51 -13.99 24.13
C GLY A 55 9.60 -12.94 23.86
N GLN A 56 10.82 -13.38 23.60
CA GLN A 56 11.95 -12.51 23.27
C GLN A 56 12.23 -12.44 21.76
N ALA A 57 11.55 -13.26 20.96
CA ALA A 57 11.76 -13.32 19.52
C ALA A 57 10.72 -12.47 18.76
N TRP A 58 11.13 -12.00 17.61
CA TRP A 58 10.29 -11.25 16.68
C TRP A 58 10.08 -12.06 15.41
N HIS A 59 8.84 -12.12 14.93
CA HIS A 59 8.42 -12.92 13.79
C HIS A 59 7.83 -12.08 12.69
N TRP A 60 8.34 -12.26 11.47
CA TRP A 60 7.70 -11.82 10.26
C TRP A 60 6.76 -12.92 9.79
N ARG A 61 5.45 -12.67 9.86
CA ARG A 61 4.40 -13.65 9.54
C ARG A 61 3.62 -13.26 8.32
N PHE A 62 3.10 -14.25 7.63
CA PHE A 62 2.11 -14.09 6.57
C PHE A 62 0.81 -14.75 7.01
N ASN A 63 -0.27 -13.98 6.97
CA ASN A 63 -1.62 -14.41 7.30
C ASN A 63 -2.44 -14.50 6.03
N GLU A 64 -3.21 -15.57 5.89
CA GLU A 64 -4.15 -15.76 4.81
C GLU A 64 -5.32 -16.62 5.30
N ARG A 65 -6.54 -16.10 5.19
CA ARG A 65 -7.79 -16.82 5.49
C ARG A 65 -7.78 -17.51 6.86
N GLY A 66 -7.27 -16.82 7.86
CA GLY A 66 -7.19 -17.34 9.24
C GLY A 66 -6.03 -18.28 9.52
N ASN A 67 -5.18 -18.55 8.55
CA ASN A 67 -3.94 -19.29 8.73
C ASN A 67 -2.77 -18.32 8.84
N SER A 68 -1.89 -18.55 9.82
CA SER A 68 -0.67 -17.78 10.01
C SER A 68 0.55 -18.67 9.87
N ARG A 69 1.57 -18.18 9.17
CA ARG A 69 2.86 -18.87 9.08
C ARG A 69 4.01 -17.89 9.31
N THR A 70 4.96 -18.29 10.13
CA THR A 70 6.21 -17.56 10.32
C THR A 70 7.09 -17.74 9.08
N ILE A 71 7.46 -16.63 8.47
CA ILE A 71 8.37 -16.60 7.31
C ILE A 71 9.80 -16.47 7.79
N GLN A 72 10.03 -15.61 8.79
CA GLN A 72 11.37 -15.36 9.34
C GLN A 72 11.29 -14.93 10.79
N THR A 73 12.33 -15.28 11.58
CA THR A 73 12.48 -14.91 12.98
C THR A 73 13.72 -14.05 13.18
N PHE A 74 13.62 -13.08 14.09
CA PHE A 74 14.68 -12.13 14.43
C PHE A 74 14.87 -12.08 15.94
N GLU A 75 16.08 -11.73 16.36
CA GLU A 75 16.44 -11.63 17.79
C GLU A 75 16.11 -10.25 18.38
N SER A 76 16.01 -9.22 17.51
CA SER A 76 15.75 -7.85 17.94
C SER A 76 14.64 -7.17 17.14
N GLU A 77 14.02 -6.15 17.76
CA GLU A 77 13.05 -5.28 17.10
C GLU A 77 13.67 -4.50 15.93
N GLU A 78 14.91 -4.05 16.10
CA GLU A 78 15.61 -3.28 15.07
C GLU A 78 15.80 -4.09 13.78
N GLU A 79 16.17 -5.36 13.92
CA GLU A 79 16.36 -6.26 12.77
C GLU A 79 15.06 -6.49 12.01
N ILE A 80 13.97 -6.83 12.72
CA ILE A 80 12.70 -7.10 12.07
C ILE A 80 12.10 -5.84 11.44
N VAL A 81 12.21 -4.68 12.10
CA VAL A 81 11.71 -3.41 11.56
C VAL A 81 12.48 -3.02 10.31
N SER A 82 13.81 -3.17 10.32
CA SER A 82 14.66 -2.92 9.14
C SER A 82 14.29 -3.85 7.98
N PHE A 83 14.11 -5.13 8.27
CA PHE A 83 13.70 -6.13 7.28
C PHE A 83 12.32 -5.81 6.69
N ALA A 84 11.31 -5.62 7.55
CA ALA A 84 9.93 -5.32 7.13
C ALA A 84 9.86 -4.04 6.30
N TYR A 85 10.59 -3.01 6.71
CA TYR A 85 10.72 -1.77 5.96
C TYR A 85 11.26 -2.00 4.55
N ASP A 86 12.31 -2.81 4.41
CA ASP A 86 12.87 -3.15 3.11
C ASP A 86 11.91 -3.97 2.24
N GLN A 87 11.08 -4.85 2.84
CA GLN A 87 10.04 -5.58 2.13
C GLN A 87 8.95 -4.64 1.62
N ILE A 88 8.41 -3.79 2.50
CA ILE A 88 7.36 -2.81 2.16
C ILE A 88 7.84 -1.85 1.06
N ARG A 89 9.08 -1.37 1.14
CA ARG A 89 9.65 -0.49 0.10
C ARG A 89 9.77 -1.12 -1.27
N LYS A 90 9.92 -2.43 -1.33
CA LYS A 90 10.04 -3.19 -2.59
C LYS A 90 8.69 -3.51 -3.19
N ASP A 91 7.63 -3.48 -2.39
CA ASP A 91 6.27 -3.78 -2.83
C ASP A 91 5.58 -2.51 -3.33
N PRO A 92 5.39 -2.36 -4.65
CA PRO A 92 4.73 -1.18 -5.19
C PRO A 92 3.26 -1.07 -4.75
N TRP A 93 2.60 -2.18 -4.41
CA TRP A 93 1.21 -2.17 -3.96
C TRP A 93 1.05 -1.65 -2.54
N ALA A 94 2.06 -1.79 -1.69
CA ALA A 94 2.05 -1.23 -0.34
C ALA A 94 1.89 0.31 -0.32
N TRP A 95 2.28 0.96 -1.41
CA TRP A 95 2.25 2.42 -1.58
C TRP A 95 1.12 2.90 -2.48
N THR A 96 0.30 2.00 -2.98
CA THR A 96 -0.73 2.29 -3.97
C THR A 96 -2.08 2.41 -3.28
N HIS A 97 -2.72 3.56 -3.41
CA HIS A 97 -4.01 3.86 -2.80
C HIS A 97 -5.06 4.13 -3.86
N CYS A 98 -6.12 3.35 -3.86
CA CYS A 98 -7.25 3.55 -4.75
C CYS A 98 -8.06 4.78 -4.30
N ILE A 99 -8.16 5.78 -5.16
CA ILE A 99 -8.94 7.00 -4.93
C ILE A 99 -10.15 7.12 -5.86
N GLY A 100 -10.22 6.25 -6.87
CA GLY A 100 -11.34 6.16 -7.80
C GLY A 100 -11.74 4.70 -8.04
N TRP A 101 -13.01 4.39 -7.81
CA TRP A 101 -13.68 3.13 -8.14
C TRP A 101 -14.98 3.46 -8.86
N LEU A 102 -14.87 3.73 -10.16
CA LEU A 102 -15.88 4.42 -10.93
C LEU A 102 -16.55 3.49 -11.94
N LYS A 103 -17.83 3.70 -12.20
CA LYS A 103 -18.59 2.94 -13.21
C LYS A 103 -18.47 3.55 -14.60
N ALA A 104 -18.31 4.87 -14.68
CA ALA A 104 -18.31 5.58 -15.93
C ALA A 104 -16.90 6.07 -16.30
N GLU A 105 -16.51 5.89 -17.57
CA GLU A 105 -15.20 6.33 -18.09
C GLU A 105 -15.04 7.86 -18.00
N ASN A 106 -16.10 8.63 -18.23
CA ASN A 106 -16.02 10.08 -18.14
C ASN A 106 -15.71 10.59 -16.73
N GLU A 107 -16.18 9.89 -15.67
CA GLU A 107 -15.83 10.22 -14.29
C GLU A 107 -14.35 9.90 -14.02
N SER A 108 -13.86 8.78 -14.54
CA SER A 108 -12.45 8.41 -14.45
C SER A 108 -11.56 9.42 -15.20
N ALA A 109 -11.96 9.82 -16.40
CA ALA A 109 -11.24 10.82 -17.18
C ALA A 109 -11.19 12.18 -16.46
N ALA A 110 -12.29 12.61 -15.84
CA ALA A 110 -12.32 13.85 -15.06
C ALA A 110 -11.38 13.79 -13.84
N LEU A 111 -11.35 12.64 -13.13
CA LEU A 111 -10.45 12.45 -11.99
C LEU A 111 -8.99 12.45 -12.44
N ARG A 112 -8.65 11.74 -13.50
CA ARG A 112 -7.29 11.71 -14.06
C ARG A 112 -6.81 13.10 -14.46
N LYS A 113 -7.67 13.86 -15.16
CA LYS A 113 -7.38 15.24 -15.55
C LYS A 113 -7.11 16.13 -14.33
N ASN A 114 -7.91 16.02 -13.28
CA ASN A 114 -7.68 16.76 -12.03
C ASN A 114 -6.33 16.42 -11.39
N LEU A 115 -5.92 15.15 -11.43
CA LEU A 115 -4.62 14.72 -10.92
C LEU A 115 -3.46 15.30 -11.74
N GLU A 116 -3.58 15.28 -13.07
CA GLU A 116 -2.60 15.87 -13.99
C GLU A 116 -2.42 17.37 -13.75
N GLU A 117 -3.54 18.11 -13.69
CA GLU A 117 -3.53 19.57 -13.45
C GLU A 117 -2.89 19.94 -12.10
N ARG A 118 -3.04 19.06 -11.09
CA ARG A 118 -2.45 19.24 -9.76
C ARG A 118 -1.03 18.66 -9.64
N GLY A 119 -0.51 18.03 -10.69
CA GLY A 119 0.84 17.45 -10.72
C GLY A 119 1.00 16.17 -9.87
N PHE A 120 -0.09 15.45 -9.56
CA PHE A 120 -0.03 14.17 -8.86
C PHE A 120 0.21 13.03 -9.86
N PRO A 121 1.24 12.21 -9.69
CA PRO A 121 1.38 10.98 -10.45
C PRO A 121 0.31 9.98 -10.03
N PHE A 122 -0.25 9.31 -11.02
CA PHE A 122 -1.28 8.32 -10.81
C PHE A 122 -1.09 7.12 -11.74
N TYR A 123 -1.79 6.06 -11.42
CA TYR A 123 -2.01 4.91 -12.30
C TYR A 123 -3.52 4.71 -12.44
N SER A 124 -3.97 4.27 -13.60
CA SER A 124 -5.36 3.92 -13.83
C SER A 124 -5.50 2.68 -14.69
N ASP A 125 -6.50 1.89 -14.40
CA ASP A 125 -6.87 0.72 -15.18
C ASP A 125 -8.40 0.53 -15.25
N GLN A 126 -8.80 -0.44 -16.06
CA GLN A 126 -10.17 -0.92 -16.16
C GLN A 126 -10.19 -2.40 -15.85
N ILE A 127 -11.14 -2.83 -15.02
CA ILE A 127 -11.35 -4.24 -14.70
C ILE A 127 -12.78 -4.66 -15.01
N PRO A 128 -13.01 -5.92 -15.46
CA PRO A 128 -14.35 -6.46 -15.70
C PRO A 128 -15.01 -6.93 -14.39
N TYR A 129 -15.28 -6.00 -13.50
CA TYR A 129 -15.77 -6.30 -12.14
C TYR A 129 -17.12 -7.03 -12.12
N GLY A 130 -18.12 -6.51 -12.84
CA GLY A 130 -19.45 -7.11 -12.99
C GLY A 130 -19.63 -7.83 -14.32
N GLY A 131 -18.54 -8.13 -15.03
CA GLY A 131 -18.52 -8.63 -16.38
C GLY A 131 -18.02 -7.59 -17.38
N ILE A 132 -17.99 -7.98 -18.66
CA ILE A 132 -17.51 -7.11 -19.76
C ILE A 132 -18.38 -5.85 -19.88
N ASP A 133 -19.67 -5.99 -19.61
CA ASP A 133 -20.66 -4.91 -19.74
C ASP A 133 -20.82 -4.05 -18.47
N ASP A 134 -20.19 -4.43 -17.34
CA ASP A 134 -20.18 -3.67 -16.09
C ASP A 134 -18.76 -3.51 -15.53
N PRO A 135 -17.88 -2.83 -16.27
CA PRO A 135 -16.50 -2.60 -15.85
C PRO A 135 -16.41 -1.63 -14.67
N ARG A 136 -15.25 -1.60 -14.03
CA ARG A 136 -14.85 -0.54 -13.09
C ARG A 136 -13.57 0.10 -13.59
N TYR A 137 -13.56 1.42 -13.52
CA TYR A 137 -12.40 2.26 -13.79
C TYR A 137 -11.76 2.61 -12.47
N ARG A 138 -10.52 2.16 -12.27
CA ARG A 138 -9.79 2.40 -11.04
C ARG A 138 -8.74 3.47 -11.26
N VAL A 139 -8.58 4.35 -10.27
CA VAL A 139 -7.55 5.38 -10.26
C VAL A 139 -6.80 5.32 -8.94
N PHE A 140 -5.49 5.29 -9.01
CA PHE A 140 -4.61 5.12 -7.86
C PHE A 140 -3.60 6.25 -7.77
N VAL A 141 -3.30 6.66 -6.55
CA VAL A 141 -2.18 7.55 -6.21
C VAL A 141 -1.20 6.83 -5.29
N PHE A 142 -0.04 7.42 -5.04
CA PHE A 142 1.06 6.74 -4.38
C PHE A 142 1.47 7.44 -3.09
N GLY A 143 1.74 6.64 -2.05
CA GLY A 143 2.30 7.09 -0.79
C GLY A 143 1.52 8.25 -0.16
N ARG A 144 2.23 9.31 0.23
CA ARG A 144 1.64 10.48 0.90
C ARG A 144 0.63 11.26 0.07
N ASP A 145 0.70 11.15 -1.24
CA ASP A 145 -0.26 11.86 -2.10
C ASP A 145 -1.69 11.44 -1.77
N SER A 146 -1.88 10.20 -1.29
CA SER A 146 -3.17 9.70 -0.84
C SER A 146 -3.81 10.55 0.27
N LEU A 147 -3.01 11.21 1.10
CA LEU A 147 -3.50 12.07 2.18
C LEU A 147 -4.21 13.35 1.67
N SER A 148 -3.95 13.72 0.42
CA SER A 148 -4.60 14.86 -0.25
C SER A 148 -5.98 14.52 -0.82
N PHE A 149 -6.39 13.26 -0.72
CA PHE A 149 -7.66 12.74 -1.23
C PHE A 149 -8.44 12.09 -0.09
N LYS A 150 -9.78 12.19 -0.12
CA LYS A 150 -10.60 11.36 0.75
C LYS A 150 -10.31 9.90 0.42
N ALA A 151 -9.79 9.16 1.41
CA ALA A 151 -9.66 7.73 1.28
C ALA A 151 -11.03 7.14 0.91
N LEU A 152 -11.10 6.45 -0.21
CA LEU A 152 -12.25 5.61 -0.50
C LEU A 152 -12.25 4.49 0.54
N ASP A 153 -13.45 4.16 1.02
CA ASP A 153 -13.64 3.00 1.90
C ASP A 153 -12.98 1.77 1.22
N PRO A 154 -12.00 1.11 1.86
CA PRO A 154 -11.35 -0.07 1.30
C PRO A 154 -12.34 -1.16 0.86
N LYS A 155 -13.51 -1.25 1.52
CA LYS A 155 -14.59 -2.16 1.14
C LYS A 155 -15.24 -1.82 -0.20
N LYS A 156 -15.03 -0.63 -0.73
CA LYS A 156 -15.51 -0.24 -2.06
C LYS A 156 -14.46 -0.47 -3.16
N CYS A 157 -13.22 -0.76 -2.77
CA CYS A 157 -12.11 -1.01 -3.68
C CYS A 157 -11.70 -2.49 -3.78
N ALA A 158 -12.33 -3.35 -2.97
CA ALA A 158 -12.12 -4.81 -2.96
C ALA A 158 -13.01 -5.53 -3.96
#